data_0a35f6ef31fa2b34fef0b9ace43643eb
#
_entry.id   0a35f6ef31fa2b34fef0b9ace43643eb
#
_cell.length_a   1.000
_cell.length_b   1.000
_cell.length_c   1.000
_cell.angle_alpha   90.00
_cell.angle_beta   90.00
_cell.angle_gamma   90.00
#
_symmetry.space_group_name_H-M   'P 1'
#
loop_
_entity.id
_entity.type
_entity.pdbx_description
1 polymer ?
#
loop_
_entity_poly.entity_id
_entity_poly.type
_entity_poly.pdbx_seq_one_letter_code
_entity_poly.pdbx_strand_id
1 'polypeptide(L)'
;MNIGILLFVVILIYLVVTVFMYTTSKQVFVYEVRRGSIVKDNSYTGFIVREETVVAAQDSGYVSYFQNENAKIRTGSDIYAISGQKLETKEDAANEPSLVLSEEQRQSILRRTQNFYENFEADKFSTVYSFKNDVDSILQNASKQAKNAKLNEMIAKNASSIPISKSTRDGIIVMTFDGYEDANEESLCPEIFERSGYESRHVTNQASVRQGDPVYKLITDDDWKVYIQLSQEAALELSGTSAVKTRINKENETIWADFSIVEKSGACYGCLSYDNSMIRY
;
A
#
# COMPACT_ATOMS: atom_id res chain seq x y z
N MET A 1 81.59 -18.66 -16.38
CA MET A 1 80.15 -18.72 -16.12
C MET A 1 79.80 -17.46 -15.30
N ASN A 2 78.93 -16.61 -15.83
CA ASN A 2 78.65 -15.31 -15.15
C ASN A 2 77.79 -15.57 -13.91
N ILE A 3 78.29 -15.19 -12.73
CA ILE A 3 77.65 -15.30 -11.45
C ILE A 3 76.25 -14.70 -11.45
N GLY A 4 76.06 -13.61 -12.25
CA GLY A 4 74.71 -12.98 -12.41
C GLY A 4 73.68 -13.86 -13.09
N ILE A 5 74.09 -14.70 -14.07
CA ILE A 5 73.16 -15.64 -14.72
C ILE A 5 72.73 -16.72 -13.76
N LEU A 6 73.63 -17.21 -12.92
CA LEU A 6 73.34 -18.24 -11.95
C LEU A 6 72.34 -17.73 -10.87
N LEU A 7 72.52 -16.50 -10.40
CA LEU A 7 71.65 -15.85 -9.43
C LEU A 7 70.26 -15.58 -10.02
N PHE A 8 70.20 -15.15 -11.29
CA PHE A 8 68.97 -14.93 -12.03
C PHE A 8 68.14 -16.25 -12.17
N VAL A 9 68.83 -17.35 -12.52
CA VAL A 9 68.15 -18.66 -12.65
C VAL A 9 67.57 -19.13 -11.31
N VAL A 10 68.28 -18.92 -10.22
CA VAL A 10 67.78 -19.29 -8.88
C VAL A 10 66.55 -18.49 -8.48
N ILE A 11 66.58 -17.18 -8.75
CA ILE A 11 65.39 -16.30 -8.47
C ILE A 11 64.22 -16.69 -9.34
N LEU A 12 64.46 -16.97 -10.63
CA LEU A 12 63.39 -17.40 -11.53
C LEU A 12 62.73 -18.69 -11.10
N ILE A 13 63.53 -19.70 -10.70
CA ILE A 13 63.02 -20.98 -10.19
C ILE A 13 62.18 -20.76 -8.90
N TYR A 14 62.68 -19.92 -7.98
CA TYR A 14 61.96 -19.58 -6.77
C TYR A 14 60.58 -18.93 -7.09
N LEU A 15 60.55 -18.00 -8.03
CA LEU A 15 59.34 -17.30 -8.42
C LEU A 15 58.33 -18.25 -9.06
N VAL A 16 58.78 -19.14 -9.96
CA VAL A 16 57.92 -20.13 -10.60
C VAL A 16 57.33 -21.10 -9.55
N VAL A 17 58.15 -21.59 -8.60
CA VAL A 17 57.67 -22.48 -7.53
C VAL A 17 56.67 -21.77 -6.64
N THR A 18 56.91 -20.50 -6.26
CA THR A 18 56.01 -19.73 -5.42
C THR A 18 54.66 -19.48 -6.09
N VAL A 19 54.65 -19.10 -7.37
CA VAL A 19 53.42 -18.92 -8.15
C VAL A 19 52.67 -20.25 -8.29
N PHE A 20 53.36 -21.34 -8.56
CA PHE A 20 52.78 -22.66 -8.67
C PHE A 20 52.14 -23.12 -7.36
N MET A 21 52.80 -22.92 -6.22
CA MET A 21 52.25 -23.22 -4.89
C MET A 21 51.01 -22.32 -4.56
N TYR A 22 51.04 -21.06 -4.95
CA TYR A 22 49.93 -20.13 -4.73
C TYR A 22 48.71 -20.52 -5.56
N THR A 23 48.87 -20.90 -6.82
CA THR A 23 47.76 -21.30 -7.71
C THR A 23 47.22 -22.70 -7.38
N THR A 24 48.06 -23.59 -6.78
CA THR A 24 47.64 -24.98 -6.41
C THR A 24 47.14 -25.03 -4.98
N SER A 25 47.34 -24.01 -4.16
CA SER A 25 46.83 -23.99 -2.80
C SER A 25 45.28 -23.90 -2.82
N LYS A 26 44.62 -24.94 -2.32
CA LYS A 26 43.17 -24.95 -2.15
C LYS A 26 42.81 -23.89 -1.14
N GLN A 27 42.17 -22.82 -1.57
CA GLN A 27 41.59 -21.86 -0.68
C GLN A 27 40.40 -22.52 0.03
N VAL A 28 40.58 -22.83 1.30
CA VAL A 28 39.48 -23.31 2.13
C VAL A 28 38.66 -22.09 2.55
N PHE A 29 37.53 -21.91 1.89
CA PHE A 29 36.56 -20.95 2.35
C PHE A 29 35.86 -21.53 3.59
N VAL A 30 36.16 -20.98 4.74
CA VAL A 30 35.43 -21.30 5.97
C VAL A 30 34.13 -20.52 5.94
N TYR A 31 33.03 -21.19 5.61
CA TYR A 31 31.71 -20.66 5.83
C TYR A 31 31.35 -20.88 7.30
N GLU A 32 31.16 -19.77 8.01
CA GLU A 32 30.56 -19.83 9.34
C GLU A 32 29.11 -20.28 9.19
N VAL A 33 28.86 -21.56 9.50
CA VAL A 33 27.49 -22.10 9.52
C VAL A 33 26.77 -21.49 10.73
N ARG A 34 26.05 -20.41 10.50
CA ARG A 34 25.09 -19.91 11.49
C ARG A 34 23.87 -20.80 11.44
N ARG A 35 23.39 -21.23 12.59
CA ARG A 35 22.05 -21.81 12.71
C ARG A 35 21.05 -20.73 12.28
N GLY A 36 20.67 -20.71 11.02
CA GLY A 36 19.49 -20.02 10.56
C GLY A 36 18.29 -20.85 10.96
N SER A 37 17.29 -20.26 11.60
CA SER A 37 15.99 -20.86 11.62
C SER A 37 15.52 -20.94 10.16
N ILE A 38 15.12 -22.12 9.70
CA ILE A 38 14.34 -22.25 8.46
C ILE A 38 13.00 -21.63 8.81
N VAL A 39 12.86 -20.33 8.54
CA VAL A 39 11.56 -19.68 8.56
C VAL A 39 10.82 -20.30 7.39
N LYS A 40 9.86 -21.16 7.67
CA LYS A 40 8.87 -21.58 6.66
C LYS A 40 8.16 -20.28 6.26
N ASP A 41 8.48 -19.78 5.08
CA ASP A 41 7.80 -18.61 4.51
C ASP A 41 6.43 -19.10 3.99
N ASN A 42 5.47 -19.19 4.90
CA ASN A 42 4.11 -19.61 4.59
C ASN A 42 3.38 -18.41 4.01
N SER A 43 3.24 -18.39 2.69
CA SER A 43 2.47 -17.36 1.97
C SER A 43 1.05 -17.89 1.73
N TYR A 44 0.05 -17.13 2.19
CA TYR A 44 -1.36 -17.46 2.04
C TYR A 44 -2.09 -16.35 1.26
N THR A 45 -3.15 -16.72 0.57
CA THR A 45 -4.14 -15.76 0.09
C THR A 45 -5.07 -15.45 1.26
N GLY A 46 -5.18 -14.17 1.63
CA GLY A 46 -6.04 -13.71 2.70
C GLY A 46 -7.31 -13.07 2.15
N PHE A 47 -8.42 -13.32 2.83
CA PHE A 47 -9.69 -12.66 2.61
C PHE A 47 -9.93 -11.65 3.73
N ILE A 48 -10.08 -10.37 3.39
CA ILE A 48 -10.24 -9.28 4.34
C ILE A 48 -11.73 -9.11 4.66
N VAL A 49 -12.05 -9.06 5.95
CA VAL A 49 -13.39 -8.77 6.48
C VAL A 49 -13.29 -7.58 7.41
N ARG A 50 -14.07 -6.55 7.11
CA ARG A 50 -14.11 -5.31 7.88
C ARG A 50 -15.50 -4.68 7.78
N GLU A 51 -15.83 -3.75 8.67
CA GLU A 51 -17.09 -3.04 8.60
C GLU A 51 -17.08 -2.01 7.47
N GLU A 52 -17.84 -2.28 6.43
CA GLU A 52 -17.98 -1.41 5.26
C GLU A 52 -19.43 -0.94 5.11
N THR A 53 -19.62 0.35 4.91
CA THR A 53 -20.95 0.92 4.60
C THR A 53 -20.94 1.43 3.18
N VAL A 54 -21.70 0.80 2.29
CA VAL A 54 -21.87 1.24 0.91
C VAL A 54 -22.82 2.41 0.86
N VAL A 55 -22.43 3.48 0.17
CA VAL A 55 -23.26 4.65 -0.07
C VAL A 55 -23.64 4.71 -1.54
N ALA A 56 -24.97 4.69 -1.79
CA ALA A 56 -25.55 4.73 -3.12
C ALA A 56 -25.77 6.17 -3.62
N ALA A 57 -25.75 6.32 -4.95
CA ALA A 57 -26.05 7.57 -5.63
C ALA A 57 -27.49 8.01 -5.32
N GLN A 58 -27.69 9.26 -4.95
CA GLN A 58 -29.01 9.84 -4.71
C GLN A 58 -29.72 10.20 -6.01
N ASP A 59 -28.97 10.54 -7.05
CA ASP A 59 -29.43 10.94 -8.37
C ASP A 59 -28.66 10.23 -9.48
N SER A 60 -29.17 10.33 -10.71
CA SER A 60 -28.46 9.84 -11.91
C SER A 60 -27.70 10.97 -12.56
N GLY A 61 -26.47 10.70 -13.00
CA GLY A 61 -25.62 11.70 -13.64
C GLY A 61 -24.14 11.34 -13.60
N TYR A 62 -23.30 12.36 -13.61
CA TYR A 62 -21.84 12.22 -13.54
C TYR A 62 -21.34 12.59 -12.16
N VAL A 63 -20.64 11.66 -11.51
CA VAL A 63 -20.12 11.83 -10.15
C VAL A 63 -18.81 12.62 -10.15
N SER A 64 -18.70 13.60 -9.28
CA SER A 64 -17.47 14.38 -9.04
C SER A 64 -17.08 14.28 -7.59
N TYR A 65 -15.89 13.75 -7.29
CA TYR A 65 -15.42 13.55 -5.93
C TYR A 65 -14.58 14.72 -5.43
N PHE A 66 -14.85 15.12 -4.17
CA PHE A 66 -14.04 16.07 -3.41
C PHE A 66 -12.92 15.40 -2.64
N GLN A 67 -13.04 14.10 -2.40
CA GLN A 67 -12.08 13.29 -1.65
C GLN A 67 -11.31 12.35 -2.57
N ASN A 68 -10.11 11.96 -2.13
CA ASN A 68 -9.31 10.95 -2.81
C ASN A 68 -9.61 9.56 -2.22
N GLU A 69 -9.30 8.51 -2.99
CA GLU A 69 -9.27 7.14 -2.51
C GLU A 69 -8.43 7.02 -1.23
N ASN A 70 -8.90 6.24 -0.27
CA ASN A 70 -8.27 5.99 1.03
C ASN A 70 -8.06 7.25 1.90
N ALA A 71 -8.79 8.34 1.62
CA ALA A 71 -8.74 9.52 2.48
C ALA A 71 -9.51 9.32 3.77
N LYS A 72 -8.92 9.71 4.91
CA LYS A 72 -9.62 9.79 6.18
C LYS A 72 -10.52 11.02 6.19
N ILE A 73 -11.80 10.83 6.39
CA ILE A 73 -12.83 11.86 6.37
C ILE A 73 -13.52 11.96 7.72
N ARG A 74 -14.15 13.13 7.94
CA ARG A 74 -14.97 13.39 9.13
C ARG A 74 -16.43 13.57 8.74
N THR A 75 -17.30 13.37 9.68
CA THR A 75 -18.73 13.73 9.57
C THR A 75 -18.88 15.17 9.05
N GLY A 76 -19.74 15.36 8.06
CA GLY A 76 -19.97 16.65 7.41
C GLY A 76 -18.95 17.01 6.32
N SER A 77 -17.92 16.21 6.07
CA SER A 77 -17.00 16.42 4.94
C SER A 77 -17.73 16.28 3.61
N ASP A 78 -17.44 17.17 2.65
CA ASP A 78 -17.95 17.08 1.29
C ASP A 78 -17.31 15.88 0.59
N ILE A 79 -18.13 14.96 0.07
CA ILE A 79 -17.66 13.71 -0.54
C ILE A 79 -17.78 13.74 -2.04
N TYR A 80 -18.99 13.94 -2.56
CA TYR A 80 -19.25 13.97 -3.99
C TYR A 80 -20.40 14.90 -4.36
N ALA A 81 -20.46 15.24 -5.63
CA ALA A 81 -21.60 15.89 -6.25
C ALA A 81 -21.98 15.13 -7.53
N ILE A 82 -23.27 15.10 -7.86
CA ILE A 82 -23.76 14.50 -9.11
C ILE A 82 -24.33 15.62 -9.99
N SER A 83 -23.82 15.71 -11.21
CA SER A 83 -24.29 16.68 -12.22
C SER A 83 -24.94 15.96 -13.39
N GLY A 84 -26.01 16.54 -13.94
CA GLY A 84 -26.70 15.99 -15.12
C GLY A 84 -25.86 16.04 -16.40
N GLN A 85 -24.81 16.86 -16.43
CA GLN A 85 -23.86 16.96 -17.53
C GLN A 85 -22.45 16.71 -17.02
N LYS A 86 -21.65 16.08 -17.89
CA LYS A 86 -20.23 15.90 -17.60
C LYS A 86 -19.59 17.28 -17.39
N LEU A 87 -19.03 17.48 -16.21
CA LEU A 87 -18.29 18.71 -15.93
C LEU A 87 -16.97 18.59 -16.70
N GLU A 88 -16.95 19.12 -17.92
CA GLU A 88 -15.73 19.19 -18.70
C GLU A 88 -14.73 20.05 -17.96
N THR A 89 -13.82 19.39 -17.28
CA THR A 89 -12.48 19.94 -17.15
C THR A 89 -11.95 19.89 -18.57
N LYS A 90 -11.91 21.04 -19.27
CA LYS A 90 -10.98 21.17 -20.38
C LYS A 90 -9.60 20.92 -19.77
N GLU A 91 -9.20 19.67 -19.74
CA GLU A 91 -7.80 19.34 -19.81
C GLU A 91 -7.38 19.84 -21.18
N ASP A 92 -7.05 21.14 -21.23
CA ASP A 92 -6.17 21.63 -22.27
C ASP A 92 -4.94 20.74 -22.14
N ALA A 93 -4.80 19.80 -23.06
CA ALA A 93 -3.70 18.85 -23.18
C ALA A 93 -2.32 19.55 -23.36
N ALA A 94 -2.24 20.83 -23.11
CA ALA A 94 -1.06 21.68 -23.25
C ALA A 94 -0.69 22.46 -21.96
N ASN A 95 -1.56 22.46 -20.93
CA ASN A 95 -1.23 23.06 -19.65
C ASN A 95 -1.58 22.05 -18.55
N GLU A 96 -0.60 21.28 -18.10
CA GLU A 96 -0.65 20.73 -16.75
C GLU A 96 -1.06 21.89 -15.83
N PRO A 97 -2.09 21.73 -14.97
CA PRO A 97 -2.43 22.78 -14.03
C PRO A 97 -1.14 23.07 -13.27
N SER A 98 -0.56 24.25 -13.52
CA SER A 98 0.65 24.65 -12.81
C SER A 98 0.29 24.54 -11.34
N LEU A 99 0.92 23.60 -10.64
CA LEU A 99 0.69 23.33 -9.24
C LEU A 99 1.10 24.58 -8.49
N VAL A 100 0.15 25.50 -8.27
CA VAL A 100 0.40 26.74 -7.57
C VAL A 100 0.40 26.37 -6.09
N LEU A 101 1.59 26.13 -5.58
CA LEU A 101 1.79 25.95 -4.15
C LEU A 101 1.49 27.24 -3.43
N SER A 102 0.72 27.17 -2.34
CA SER A 102 0.58 28.31 -1.43
C SER A 102 1.93 28.68 -0.83
N GLU A 103 2.08 29.92 -0.38
CA GLU A 103 3.34 30.36 0.25
C GLU A 103 3.70 29.51 1.47
N GLU A 104 2.70 29.09 2.26
CA GLU A 104 2.88 28.19 3.41
C GLU A 104 3.38 26.80 3.00
N GLN A 105 2.83 26.24 1.92
CA GLN A 105 3.26 24.95 1.36
C GLN A 105 4.69 25.03 0.84
N ARG A 106 5.01 26.12 0.13
CA ARG A 106 6.37 26.38 -0.38
C ARG A 106 7.37 26.47 0.77
N GLN A 107 7.06 27.24 1.81
CA GLN A 107 7.90 27.36 3.00
C GLN A 107 8.01 26.06 3.77
N SER A 108 6.96 25.24 3.81
CA SER A 108 7.01 23.91 4.43
C SER A 108 7.98 22.98 3.68
N ILE A 109 7.94 22.97 2.35
CA ILE A 109 8.89 22.20 1.52
C ILE A 109 10.31 22.68 1.75
N LEU A 110 10.55 24.02 1.74
CA LEU A 110 11.88 24.58 1.97
C LEU A 110 12.44 24.17 3.34
N ARG A 111 11.65 24.29 4.40
CA ARG A 111 12.06 23.87 5.76
C ARG A 111 12.41 22.37 5.82
N ARG A 112 11.59 21.50 5.19
CA ARG A 112 11.86 20.06 5.15
C ARG A 112 13.10 19.74 4.34
N THR A 113 13.31 20.46 3.24
CA THR A 113 14.52 20.31 2.41
C THR A 113 15.76 20.73 3.20
N GLN A 114 15.70 21.84 3.91
CA GLN A 114 16.81 22.30 4.75
C GLN A 114 17.10 21.32 5.88
N ASN A 115 16.09 20.85 6.61
CA ASN A 115 16.25 19.84 7.66
C ASN A 115 16.83 18.53 7.12
N PHE A 116 16.39 18.12 5.93
CA PHE A 116 16.94 16.94 5.26
C PHE A 116 18.42 17.13 4.94
N TYR A 117 18.79 18.27 4.37
CA TYR A 117 20.17 18.57 4.02
C TYR A 117 21.10 18.62 5.25
N GLU A 118 20.63 19.24 6.34
CA GLU A 118 21.39 19.37 7.59
C GLU A 118 21.58 18.03 8.32
N ASN A 119 20.62 17.09 8.19
CA ASN A 119 20.62 15.82 8.90
C ASN A 119 20.83 14.60 7.98
N PHE A 120 21.28 14.82 6.74
CA PHE A 120 21.49 13.73 5.80
C PHE A 120 22.72 12.89 6.19
N GLU A 121 22.48 11.60 6.42
CA GLU A 121 23.52 10.60 6.64
C GLU A 121 23.44 9.57 5.51
N ALA A 122 24.53 9.39 4.76
CA ALA A 122 24.56 8.52 3.56
C ALA A 122 24.33 7.03 3.86
N ASP A 123 24.52 6.60 5.09
CA ASP A 123 24.30 5.25 5.60
C ASP A 123 22.85 5.01 6.04
N LYS A 124 22.04 6.07 6.22
CA LYS A 124 20.62 6.00 6.61
C LYS A 124 19.70 6.32 5.45
N PHE A 125 19.60 5.40 4.49
CA PHE A 125 18.79 5.61 3.29
C PHE A 125 17.29 5.79 3.57
N SER A 126 16.80 5.35 4.74
CA SER A 126 15.42 5.57 5.18
C SER A 126 15.01 7.04 5.27
N THR A 127 15.96 7.95 5.56
CA THR A 127 15.72 9.40 5.61
C THR A 127 15.30 9.98 4.26
N VAL A 128 15.83 9.42 3.16
CA VAL A 128 15.48 9.82 1.79
C VAL A 128 14.01 9.49 1.49
N TYR A 129 13.57 8.29 1.87
CA TYR A 129 12.17 7.89 1.68
C TYR A 129 11.21 8.71 2.53
N SER A 130 11.56 9.00 3.78
CA SER A 130 10.75 9.86 4.65
C SER A 130 10.62 11.25 4.06
N PHE A 131 11.71 11.84 3.59
CA PHE A 131 11.70 13.16 2.94
C PHE A 131 10.85 13.14 1.66
N LYS A 132 11.02 12.11 0.81
CA LYS A 132 10.20 11.95 -0.39
C LYS A 132 8.71 11.89 -0.06
N ASN A 133 8.32 11.04 0.89
CA ASN A 133 6.92 10.88 1.29
C ASN A 133 6.33 12.17 1.86
N ASP A 134 7.12 12.92 2.61
CA ASP A 134 6.72 14.22 3.16
C ASP A 134 6.44 15.25 2.06
N VAL A 135 7.32 15.32 1.06
CA VAL A 135 7.15 16.23 -0.07
C VAL A 135 5.96 15.80 -0.93
N ASP A 136 5.86 14.51 -1.25
CA ASP A 136 4.74 13.95 -2.02
C ASP A 136 3.39 14.24 -1.34
N SER A 137 3.32 14.13 -0.01
CA SER A 137 2.12 14.46 0.77
C SER A 137 1.72 15.94 0.63
N ILE A 138 2.68 16.87 0.68
CA ILE A 138 2.40 18.31 0.49
C ILE A 138 1.89 18.58 -0.93
N LEU A 139 2.52 17.96 -1.95
CA LEU A 139 2.13 18.13 -3.35
C LEU A 139 0.74 17.55 -3.62
N GLN A 140 0.42 16.38 -3.07
CA GLN A 140 -0.92 15.78 -3.18
C GLN A 140 -1.98 16.66 -2.52
N ASN A 141 -1.71 17.22 -1.34
CA ASN A 141 -2.62 18.13 -0.67
C ASN A 141 -2.85 19.42 -1.47
N ALA A 142 -1.80 19.98 -2.07
CA ALA A 142 -1.91 21.15 -2.94
C ALA A 142 -2.75 20.85 -4.19
N SER A 143 -2.50 19.71 -4.84
CA SER A 143 -3.28 19.26 -6.00
C SER A 143 -4.76 19.05 -5.65
N LYS A 144 -5.04 18.45 -4.50
CA LYS A 144 -6.41 18.26 -3.99
C LYS A 144 -7.12 19.62 -3.76
N GLN A 145 -6.46 20.58 -3.12
CA GLN A 145 -7.02 21.90 -2.89
C GLN A 145 -7.33 22.64 -4.20
N ALA A 146 -6.42 22.60 -5.17
CA ALA A 146 -6.63 23.20 -6.49
C ALA A 146 -7.80 22.53 -7.24
N LYS A 147 -7.90 21.20 -7.20
CA LYS A 147 -9.00 20.42 -7.79
C LYS A 147 -10.34 20.79 -7.16
N ASN A 148 -10.40 20.85 -5.83
CA ASN A 148 -11.62 21.17 -5.10
C ASN A 148 -12.06 22.63 -5.35
N ALA A 149 -11.13 23.59 -5.39
CA ALA A 149 -11.44 24.98 -5.73
C ALA A 149 -12.04 25.10 -7.13
N LYS A 150 -11.44 24.40 -8.12
CA LYS A 150 -11.96 24.37 -9.49
C LYS A 150 -13.34 23.71 -9.56
N LEU A 151 -13.54 22.59 -8.86
CA LEU A 151 -14.84 21.91 -8.80
C LEU A 151 -15.92 22.81 -8.18
N ASN A 152 -15.63 23.47 -7.07
CA ASN A 152 -16.53 24.43 -6.43
C ASN A 152 -16.88 25.62 -7.36
N GLU A 153 -15.91 26.13 -8.11
CA GLU A 153 -16.13 27.20 -9.11
C GLU A 153 -17.06 26.71 -10.24
N MET A 154 -16.85 25.48 -10.72
CA MET A 154 -17.70 24.88 -11.77
C MET A 154 -19.13 24.64 -11.29
N ILE A 155 -19.31 24.18 -10.04
CA ILE A 155 -20.62 24.01 -9.43
C ILE A 155 -21.30 25.36 -9.26
N ALA A 156 -20.59 26.41 -8.82
CA ALA A 156 -21.13 27.75 -8.67
C ALA A 156 -21.53 28.41 -10.00
N LYS A 157 -20.79 28.13 -11.08
CA LYS A 157 -21.08 28.65 -12.43
C LYS A 157 -22.27 27.95 -13.11
N ASN A 158 -22.48 26.67 -12.81
CA ASN A 158 -23.65 25.94 -13.28
C ASN A 158 -24.81 26.28 -12.33
N ALA A 159 -25.62 27.27 -12.67
CA ALA A 159 -26.70 27.87 -11.87
C ALA A 159 -27.83 26.91 -11.40
N SER A 160 -27.75 25.63 -11.75
CA SER A 160 -28.51 24.54 -11.14
C SER A 160 -27.80 24.17 -9.85
N SER A 161 -28.49 24.29 -8.72
CA SER A 161 -28.01 23.86 -7.39
C SER A 161 -27.65 22.37 -7.46
N ILE A 162 -26.36 22.07 -7.74
CA ILE A 162 -25.86 20.69 -7.72
C ILE A 162 -25.69 20.33 -6.25
N PRO A 163 -26.46 19.38 -5.70
CA PRO A 163 -26.36 19.03 -4.29
C PRO A 163 -25.01 18.36 -4.03
N ILE A 164 -24.32 18.83 -3.01
CA ILE A 164 -23.08 18.21 -2.51
C ILE A 164 -23.47 17.21 -1.44
N SER A 165 -23.14 15.96 -1.64
CA SER A 165 -23.33 14.90 -0.66
C SER A 165 -22.21 14.93 0.37
N LYS A 166 -22.59 14.91 1.66
CA LYS A 166 -21.68 14.98 2.80
C LYS A 166 -21.63 13.64 3.53
N SER A 167 -20.47 13.35 4.14
CA SER A 167 -20.35 12.18 4.99
C SER A 167 -21.24 12.29 6.24
N THR A 168 -21.91 11.20 6.56
CA THR A 168 -22.71 11.06 7.78
C THR A 168 -21.91 10.53 8.97
N ARG A 169 -20.74 9.94 8.72
CA ARG A 169 -19.87 9.33 9.72
C ARG A 169 -18.40 9.66 9.43
N ASP A 170 -17.57 9.50 10.45
CA ASP A 170 -16.12 9.50 10.30
C ASP A 170 -15.68 8.16 9.69
N GLY A 171 -14.57 8.13 8.97
CA GLY A 171 -14.05 6.89 8.41
C GLY A 171 -13.08 7.09 7.27
N ILE A 172 -12.79 6.01 6.55
CA ILE A 172 -11.94 5.99 5.36
C ILE A 172 -12.82 5.78 4.15
N ILE A 173 -12.71 6.68 3.17
CA ILE A 173 -13.46 6.56 1.92
C ILE A 173 -12.75 5.63 0.94
N VAL A 174 -13.49 4.68 0.34
CA VAL A 174 -13.01 3.78 -0.69
C VAL A 174 -13.98 3.81 -1.86
N MET A 175 -13.46 3.95 -3.08
CA MET A 175 -14.24 4.04 -4.32
C MET A 175 -14.17 2.75 -5.13
N THR A 176 -13.55 1.72 -4.58
CA THR A 176 -13.39 0.40 -5.19
C THR A 176 -14.34 -0.60 -4.55
N PHE A 177 -15.07 -1.34 -5.37
CA PHE A 177 -16.05 -2.35 -4.97
C PHE A 177 -15.63 -3.69 -5.54
N ASP A 178 -15.75 -4.73 -4.75
CA ASP A 178 -15.41 -6.10 -5.11
C ASP A 178 -16.56 -7.11 -4.94
N GLY A 179 -17.71 -6.62 -4.47
CA GLY A 179 -18.90 -7.45 -4.22
C GLY A 179 -18.87 -8.21 -2.90
N TYR A 180 -17.86 -7.95 -2.06
CA TYR A 180 -17.70 -8.58 -0.73
C TYR A 180 -17.93 -7.59 0.42
N GLU A 181 -18.57 -6.45 0.15
CA GLU A 181 -18.75 -5.37 1.12
C GLU A 181 -19.58 -5.79 2.34
N ASP A 182 -20.50 -6.75 2.17
CA ASP A 182 -21.33 -7.33 3.26
C ASP A 182 -20.75 -8.64 3.78
N ALA A 183 -19.52 -8.99 3.37
CA ALA A 183 -18.93 -10.26 3.75
C ALA A 183 -18.59 -10.31 5.25
N ASN A 184 -18.85 -11.45 5.84
CA ASN A 184 -18.58 -11.74 7.23
C ASN A 184 -18.05 -13.19 7.38
N GLU A 185 -17.89 -13.66 8.61
CA GLU A 185 -17.43 -15.01 8.87
C GLU A 185 -18.37 -16.09 8.27
N GLU A 186 -19.65 -15.77 8.12
CA GLU A 186 -20.61 -16.70 7.50
C GLU A 186 -20.42 -16.83 5.99
N SER A 187 -19.76 -15.88 5.36
CA SER A 187 -19.47 -15.88 3.93
C SER A 187 -18.28 -16.78 3.55
N LEU A 188 -17.52 -17.28 4.53
CA LEU A 188 -16.33 -18.08 4.28
C LEU A 188 -16.64 -19.38 3.55
N CYS A 189 -16.03 -19.57 2.40
CA CYS A 189 -16.02 -20.80 1.60
C CYS A 189 -14.67 -20.90 0.87
N PRO A 190 -14.24 -22.10 0.43
CA PRO A 190 -12.95 -22.27 -0.23
C PRO A 190 -12.81 -21.47 -1.52
N GLU A 191 -13.90 -21.22 -2.23
CA GLU A 191 -13.94 -20.52 -3.52
C GLU A 191 -13.53 -19.04 -3.40
N ILE A 192 -13.76 -18.41 -2.23
CA ILE A 192 -13.35 -17.00 -1.98
C ILE A 192 -11.83 -16.82 -2.05
N PHE A 193 -11.06 -17.87 -1.76
CA PHE A 193 -9.60 -17.81 -1.80
C PHE A 193 -9.02 -18.07 -3.20
N GLU A 194 -9.88 -18.37 -4.18
CA GLU A 194 -9.48 -18.55 -5.57
C GLU A 194 -9.45 -17.20 -6.27
N ARG A 195 -8.25 -16.77 -6.69
CA ARG A 195 -8.05 -15.46 -7.36
C ARG A 195 -8.72 -15.36 -8.73
N SER A 196 -9.06 -16.48 -9.36
CA SER A 196 -9.64 -16.52 -10.72
C SER A 196 -11.02 -15.90 -10.82
N GLY A 197 -11.74 -15.76 -9.72
CA GLY A 197 -13.08 -15.16 -9.66
C GLY A 197 -13.13 -13.75 -9.06
N TYR A 198 -11.99 -13.18 -8.67
CA TYR A 198 -11.98 -11.85 -8.05
C TYR A 198 -12.02 -10.75 -9.11
N GLU A 199 -13.10 -9.99 -9.10
CA GLU A 199 -13.28 -8.78 -9.92
C GLU A 199 -13.49 -7.58 -9.02
N SER A 200 -12.84 -6.48 -9.33
CA SER A 200 -13.05 -5.21 -8.64
C SER A 200 -13.43 -4.12 -9.62
N ARG A 201 -14.36 -3.26 -9.21
CA ARG A 201 -14.82 -2.12 -9.96
C ARG A 201 -14.45 -0.83 -9.22
N HIS A 202 -13.68 0.02 -9.85
CA HIS A 202 -13.36 1.35 -9.32
C HIS A 202 -14.25 2.41 -9.97
N VAL A 203 -14.93 3.23 -9.16
CA VAL A 203 -15.74 4.35 -9.64
C VAL A 203 -14.87 5.58 -9.76
N THR A 204 -14.53 5.92 -10.99
CA THR A 204 -13.66 7.06 -11.30
C THR A 204 -14.40 8.39 -11.25
N ASN A 205 -13.66 9.48 -11.08
CA ASN A 205 -14.22 10.83 -11.21
C ASN A 205 -14.84 11.01 -12.62
N GLN A 206 -16.00 11.69 -12.69
CA GLN A 206 -16.80 11.87 -13.93
C GLN A 206 -17.35 10.56 -14.52
N ALA A 207 -17.41 9.48 -13.74
CA ALA A 207 -18.15 8.28 -14.15
C ALA A 207 -19.66 8.56 -14.18
N SER A 208 -20.35 7.95 -15.14
CA SER A 208 -21.82 7.97 -15.18
C SER A 208 -22.37 6.99 -14.17
N VAL A 209 -23.25 7.43 -13.31
CA VAL A 209 -23.94 6.64 -12.30
C VAL A 209 -25.46 6.81 -12.43
N ARG A 210 -26.21 5.79 -12.03
CA ARG A 210 -27.66 5.83 -11.90
C ARG A 210 -28.03 5.96 -10.44
N GLN A 211 -29.20 6.49 -10.17
CA GLN A 211 -29.76 6.47 -8.82
C GLN A 211 -29.76 5.04 -8.27
N GLY A 212 -29.20 4.84 -7.08
CA GLY A 212 -29.04 3.53 -6.46
C GLY A 212 -27.72 2.81 -6.75
N ASP A 213 -26.94 3.26 -7.74
CA ASP A 213 -25.60 2.69 -7.99
C ASP A 213 -24.65 3.02 -6.82
N PRO A 214 -23.73 2.12 -6.44
CA PRO A 214 -22.73 2.40 -5.41
C PRO A 214 -21.76 3.47 -5.91
N VAL A 215 -21.53 4.48 -5.06
CA VAL A 215 -20.63 5.63 -5.37
C VAL A 215 -19.34 5.53 -4.57
N TYR A 216 -19.44 5.26 -3.28
CA TYR A 216 -18.30 4.99 -2.42
C TYR A 216 -18.70 4.08 -1.28
N LYS A 217 -17.72 3.47 -0.65
CA LYS A 217 -17.91 2.78 0.63
C LYS A 217 -17.10 3.48 1.71
N LEU A 218 -17.59 3.41 2.93
CA LEU A 218 -16.98 4.02 4.10
C LEU A 218 -16.59 2.90 5.07
N ILE A 219 -15.32 2.88 5.45
CA ILE A 219 -14.80 2.00 6.49
C ILE A 219 -14.80 2.81 7.77
N THR A 220 -15.57 2.39 8.76
CA THR A 220 -15.82 3.16 9.99
C THR A 220 -15.10 2.63 11.21
N ASP A 221 -14.56 1.41 11.15
CA ASP A 221 -13.87 0.77 12.26
C ASP A 221 -12.39 0.54 11.92
N ASP A 222 -11.52 0.67 12.92
CA ASP A 222 -10.10 0.30 12.82
C ASP A 222 -9.88 -1.21 13.06
N ASP A 223 -10.90 -1.92 13.58
CA ASP A 223 -10.90 -3.37 13.76
C ASP A 223 -11.18 -4.09 12.44
N TRP A 224 -10.32 -5.01 12.08
CA TRP A 224 -10.46 -5.79 10.85
C TRP A 224 -9.88 -7.20 11.00
N LYS A 225 -10.34 -8.11 10.16
CA LYS A 225 -9.92 -9.51 10.17
C LYS A 225 -9.43 -9.93 8.81
N VAL A 226 -8.45 -10.82 8.81
CA VAL A 226 -8.02 -11.53 7.60
C VAL A 226 -8.19 -13.02 7.82
N TYR A 227 -8.95 -13.66 6.99
CA TYR A 227 -9.09 -15.10 6.98
C TYR A 227 -8.14 -15.69 5.94
N ILE A 228 -7.49 -16.79 6.30
CA ILE A 228 -6.62 -17.58 5.42
C ILE A 228 -7.09 -19.03 5.46
N GLN A 229 -7.05 -19.69 4.32
CA GLN A 229 -7.35 -21.12 4.29
C GLN A 229 -6.16 -21.93 4.76
N LEU A 230 -6.35 -22.84 5.70
CA LEU A 230 -5.32 -23.70 6.28
C LEU A 230 -5.51 -25.15 5.84
N SER A 231 -4.39 -25.85 5.63
CA SER A 231 -4.43 -27.32 5.60
C SER A 231 -4.67 -27.87 7.01
N GLN A 232 -5.17 -29.08 7.12
CA GLN A 232 -5.35 -29.74 8.42
C GLN A 232 -4.04 -29.84 9.21
N GLU A 233 -2.92 -30.09 8.51
CA GLU A 233 -1.60 -30.16 9.13
C GLU A 233 -1.18 -28.79 9.70
N ALA A 234 -1.37 -27.71 8.94
CA ALA A 234 -1.08 -26.35 9.39
C ALA A 234 -1.97 -25.93 10.56
N ALA A 235 -3.25 -26.30 10.53
CA ALA A 235 -4.17 -26.03 11.63
C ALA A 235 -3.74 -26.76 12.93
N LEU A 236 -3.28 -27.99 12.84
CA LEU A 236 -2.76 -28.73 13.99
C LEU A 236 -1.44 -28.12 14.51
N GLU A 237 -0.53 -27.72 13.61
CA GLU A 237 0.75 -27.06 13.98
C GLU A 237 0.52 -25.73 14.70
N LEU A 238 -0.48 -24.95 14.26
CA LEU A 238 -0.83 -23.67 14.83
C LEU A 238 -1.83 -23.75 16.00
N SER A 239 -2.27 -24.97 16.33
CA SER A 239 -3.19 -25.20 17.44
C SER A 239 -2.55 -24.74 18.77
N GLY A 240 -3.24 -23.85 19.47
CA GLY A 240 -2.74 -23.26 20.71
C GLY A 240 -1.90 -21.98 20.53
N THR A 241 -1.67 -21.54 19.30
CA THR A 241 -1.07 -20.22 19.03
C THR A 241 -2.15 -19.14 19.12
N SER A 242 -1.91 -18.10 19.94
CA SER A 242 -2.85 -17.01 20.15
C SER A 242 -2.50 -15.73 19.40
N ALA A 243 -1.24 -15.57 18.97
CA ALA A 243 -0.77 -14.41 18.22
C ALA A 243 0.30 -14.80 17.22
N VAL A 244 0.26 -14.18 16.07
CA VAL A 244 1.22 -14.41 14.98
C VAL A 244 1.74 -13.10 14.41
N LYS A 245 2.96 -13.14 13.92
CA LYS A 245 3.56 -12.01 13.22
C LYS A 245 3.35 -12.18 11.74
N THR A 246 2.69 -11.22 11.12
CA THR A 246 2.27 -11.27 9.72
C THR A 246 2.94 -10.20 8.89
N ARG A 247 3.01 -10.45 7.59
CA ARG A 247 3.45 -9.51 6.57
C ARG A 247 2.41 -9.49 5.46
N ILE A 248 1.77 -8.35 5.26
CA ILE A 248 0.71 -8.19 4.27
C ILE A 248 1.35 -7.66 2.97
N ASN A 249 0.88 -8.14 1.82
CA ASN A 249 1.30 -7.72 0.47
C ASN A 249 2.81 -7.69 0.23
N LYS A 250 3.58 -8.54 0.93
CA LYS A 250 5.06 -8.59 0.86
C LYS A 250 5.76 -7.28 1.25
N GLU A 251 5.09 -6.42 2.01
CA GLU A 251 5.73 -5.24 2.58
C GLU A 251 6.87 -5.60 3.53
N ASN A 252 7.80 -4.65 3.73
CA ASN A 252 8.92 -4.90 4.63
C ASN A 252 8.53 -4.85 6.11
N GLU A 253 7.42 -4.21 6.42
CA GLU A 253 6.91 -4.13 7.79
C GLU A 253 6.07 -5.35 8.16
N THR A 254 6.18 -5.71 9.41
CA THR A 254 5.42 -6.82 9.98
C THR A 254 4.53 -6.31 11.09
N ILE A 255 3.31 -6.79 11.15
CA ILE A 255 2.33 -6.47 12.17
C ILE A 255 1.95 -7.72 12.96
N TRP A 256 1.61 -7.54 14.24
CA TRP A 256 1.07 -8.61 15.05
C TRP A 256 -0.43 -8.71 14.84
N ALA A 257 -0.92 -9.93 14.80
CA ALA A 257 -2.34 -10.24 14.77
C ALA A 257 -2.68 -11.22 15.88
N ASP A 258 -3.82 -11.07 16.49
CA ASP A 258 -4.43 -12.11 17.29
C ASP A 258 -4.88 -13.22 16.35
N PHE A 259 -4.57 -14.47 16.73
CA PHE A 259 -4.79 -15.62 15.89
C PHE A 259 -5.74 -16.62 16.52
N SER A 260 -6.70 -17.07 15.75
CA SER A 260 -7.60 -18.17 16.11
C SER A 260 -7.88 -19.06 14.90
N ILE A 261 -8.32 -20.27 15.16
CA ILE A 261 -8.70 -21.22 14.10
C ILE A 261 -10.22 -21.35 14.11
N VAL A 262 -10.81 -21.21 12.93
CA VAL A 262 -12.25 -21.34 12.70
C VAL A 262 -12.46 -22.55 11.77
N GLU A 263 -13.30 -23.49 12.18
CA GLU A 263 -13.70 -24.61 11.33
C GLU A 263 -15.09 -24.34 10.75
N LYS A 264 -15.22 -24.43 9.43
CA LYS A 264 -16.47 -24.23 8.73
C LYS A 264 -16.59 -25.14 7.53
N SER A 265 -17.73 -25.81 7.39
CA SER A 265 -18.04 -26.71 6.26
C SER A 265 -16.93 -27.75 5.98
N GLY A 266 -16.23 -28.21 7.03
CA GLY A 266 -15.15 -29.19 6.90
C GLY A 266 -13.80 -28.63 6.45
N ALA A 267 -13.69 -27.32 6.31
CA ALA A 267 -12.44 -26.62 6.03
C ALA A 267 -11.96 -25.83 7.26
N CYS A 268 -10.63 -25.72 7.42
CA CYS A 268 -10.00 -24.96 8.50
C CYS A 268 -9.55 -23.61 7.98
N TYR A 269 -9.84 -22.55 8.73
CA TYR A 269 -9.46 -21.18 8.44
C TYR A 269 -8.70 -20.60 9.61
N GLY A 270 -7.60 -19.89 9.33
CA GLY A 270 -6.93 -19.05 10.32
C GLY A 270 -7.57 -17.66 10.29
N CYS A 271 -8.06 -17.19 11.41
CA CYS A 271 -8.55 -15.84 11.61
C CYS A 271 -7.45 -14.99 12.23
N LEU A 272 -7.05 -13.94 11.55
CA LEU A 272 -6.07 -12.94 11.96
C LEU A 272 -6.84 -11.67 12.29
N SER A 273 -6.88 -11.28 13.56
CA SER A 273 -7.57 -10.06 14.00
C SER A 273 -6.57 -8.94 14.27
N TYR A 274 -6.90 -7.75 13.78
CA TYR A 274 -6.10 -6.54 13.91
C TYR A 274 -6.97 -5.43 14.50
N ASP A 275 -6.38 -4.60 15.34
CA ASP A 275 -6.98 -3.42 15.98
C ASP A 275 -6.41 -2.10 15.45
N ASN A 276 -5.55 -2.17 14.42
CA ASN A 276 -4.83 -1.00 13.90
C ASN A 276 -4.40 -1.21 12.45
N SER A 277 -3.74 -0.20 11.91
CA SER A 277 -3.09 -0.24 10.58
C SER A 277 -4.03 -0.39 9.39
N MET A 278 -5.34 -0.25 9.57
CA MET A 278 -6.36 -0.38 8.53
C MET A 278 -6.13 0.56 7.34
N ILE A 279 -5.68 1.80 7.59
CA ILE A 279 -5.45 2.82 6.55
C ILE A 279 -4.39 2.38 5.53
N ARG A 280 -3.55 1.43 5.91
CA ARG A 280 -2.43 0.98 5.09
C ARG A 280 -2.82 -0.11 4.09
N TYR A 281 -3.87 -0.86 4.39
CA TYR A 281 -4.35 -2.03 3.65
C TYR A 281 -5.84 -1.90 3.33
#